data_d82ad3cce4548bd2763a53e224ea125d
#
_entry.id   d82ad3cce4548bd2763a53e224ea125d
#
_cell.length_a   1.000
_cell.length_b   1.000
_cell.length_c   1.000
_cell.angle_alpha   90.00
_cell.angle_beta   90.00
_cell.angle_gamma   90.00
#
_symmetry.space_group_name_H-M   'P 1'
#
loop_
_entity.id
_entity.type
_entity.pdbx_description
1 polymer ?
#
loop_
_entity_poly.entity_id
_entity_poly.type
_entity_poly.pdbx_seq_one_letter_code
_entity_poly.pdbx_strand_id
1 'polypeptide(L)'
;VTFAQQDGHTYGLVILGSDLDNIYKEASELLDWAFASFADRQLVDTETPLTTVPLTKCRSEEAVELYAAEPLSGYGHAEDKVTYSFELPESVSATVKSDAVLGEATVYLDGYEVGKVSLVTHREYVSDFRTDLKSTLFLMAALVLILAALSFVTMVAGGGSLNLNRKHRTRRR
;
A
#
# COMPACT_ATOMS: atom_id res chain seq x y z
N VAL A 1 12.13 -45.94 18.88
CA VAL A 1 12.41 -44.56 18.49
C VAL A 1 13.62 -44.55 17.59
N THR A 2 13.53 -43.89 16.46
CA THR A 2 14.65 -43.71 15.52
C THR A 2 14.67 -42.24 15.02
N PHE A 3 15.85 -41.80 14.57
CA PHE A 3 16.05 -40.50 13.96
C PHE A 3 16.80 -40.65 12.64
N ALA A 4 16.45 -39.87 11.66
CA ALA A 4 17.18 -39.77 10.41
C ALA A 4 17.35 -38.31 10.01
N GLN A 5 18.46 -37.99 9.33
CA GLN A 5 18.76 -36.64 8.84
C GLN A 5 19.08 -36.72 7.34
N GLN A 6 18.47 -35.77 6.59
CA GLN A 6 18.74 -35.54 5.18
C GLN A 6 18.62 -34.08 4.88
N ASP A 7 19.54 -33.55 4.09
CA ASP A 7 19.55 -32.13 3.61
C ASP A 7 19.37 -31.07 4.71
N GLY A 8 19.93 -31.35 5.91
CA GLY A 8 19.86 -30.46 7.06
C GLY A 8 18.63 -30.66 7.95
N HIS A 9 17.61 -31.40 7.49
CA HIS A 9 16.39 -31.65 8.25
C HIS A 9 16.48 -32.98 8.99
N THR A 10 16.00 -33.06 10.24
CA THR A 10 16.03 -34.23 11.08
C THR A 10 14.61 -34.62 11.46
N TYR A 11 14.23 -35.84 11.15
CA TYR A 11 12.99 -36.46 11.61
C TYR A 11 13.22 -37.45 12.74
N GLY A 12 12.30 -37.42 13.71
CA GLY A 12 12.19 -38.42 14.76
C GLY A 12 10.93 -39.24 14.58
N LEU A 13 11.04 -40.55 14.65
CA LEU A 13 9.94 -41.47 14.49
C LEU A 13 9.77 -42.36 15.73
N VAL A 14 8.54 -42.54 16.18
CA VAL A 14 8.13 -43.44 17.23
C VAL A 14 7.12 -44.44 16.66
N ILE A 15 7.47 -45.71 16.65
CA ILE A 15 6.57 -46.78 16.23
C ILE A 15 6.13 -47.57 17.47
N LEU A 16 4.82 -47.76 17.60
CA LEU A 16 4.20 -48.54 18.69
C LEU A 16 3.42 -49.72 18.08
N GLY A 17 3.57 -50.89 18.70
CA GLY A 17 2.78 -52.06 18.33
C GLY A 17 3.25 -52.84 17.08
N SER A 18 4.44 -52.52 16.54
CA SER A 18 5.06 -53.31 15.46
C SER A 18 5.80 -54.53 15.99
N ASP A 19 5.95 -55.54 15.17
CA ASP A 19 6.79 -56.72 15.47
C ASP A 19 8.26 -56.45 15.11
N LEU A 20 9.16 -57.30 15.64
CA LEU A 20 10.61 -57.13 15.45
C LEU A 20 11.08 -57.35 14.01
N ASP A 21 10.34 -58.08 13.20
CA ASP A 21 10.72 -58.38 11.82
C ASP A 21 10.36 -57.21 10.86
N ASN A 22 9.29 -56.48 11.17
CA ASN A 22 8.75 -55.41 10.32
C ASN A 22 9.16 -53.99 10.76
N ILE A 23 9.52 -53.77 12.03
CA ILE A 23 9.77 -52.44 12.60
C ILE A 23 10.80 -51.63 11.82
N TYR A 24 11.86 -52.26 11.31
CA TYR A 24 12.90 -51.54 10.53
C TYR A 24 12.42 -51.16 9.14
N LYS A 25 11.60 -52.02 8.51
CA LYS A 25 11.01 -51.72 7.21
C LYS A 25 10.00 -50.61 7.31
N GLU A 26 9.10 -50.67 8.28
CA GLU A 26 8.12 -49.62 8.57
C GLU A 26 8.80 -48.27 8.89
N ALA A 27 9.89 -48.28 9.68
CA ALA A 27 10.65 -47.07 10.00
C ALA A 27 11.28 -46.45 8.75
N SER A 28 11.86 -47.28 7.86
CA SER A 28 12.44 -46.79 6.61
C SER A 28 11.38 -46.18 5.70
N GLU A 29 10.28 -46.89 5.47
CA GLU A 29 9.18 -46.42 4.61
C GLU A 29 8.57 -45.09 5.10
N LEU A 30 8.38 -44.94 6.43
CA LEU A 30 7.85 -43.71 7.02
C LEU A 30 8.82 -42.54 6.91
N LEU A 31 10.12 -42.76 7.14
CA LEU A 31 11.15 -41.75 6.99
C LEU A 31 11.33 -41.35 5.53
N ASP A 32 11.33 -42.31 4.60
CA ASP A 32 11.41 -42.04 3.17
C ASP A 32 10.20 -41.19 2.70
N TRP A 33 9.00 -41.55 3.19
CA TRP A 33 7.81 -40.76 2.93
C TRP A 33 7.93 -39.32 3.49
N ALA A 34 8.42 -39.17 4.72
CA ALA A 34 8.57 -37.84 5.34
C ALA A 34 9.56 -36.99 4.55
N PHE A 35 10.72 -37.51 4.17
CA PHE A 35 11.72 -36.80 3.36
C PHE A 35 11.23 -36.48 1.95
N ALA A 36 10.35 -37.32 1.37
CA ALA A 36 9.77 -37.08 0.05
C ALA A 36 8.61 -36.05 0.08
N SER A 37 7.90 -35.93 1.22
CA SER A 37 6.69 -35.13 1.33
C SER A 37 6.93 -33.71 1.79
N PHE A 38 8.01 -33.43 2.51
CA PHE A 38 8.32 -32.13 3.07
C PHE A 38 9.59 -31.57 2.44
N ALA A 39 9.56 -30.29 2.11
CA ALA A 39 10.69 -29.58 1.51
C ALA A 39 10.67 -28.09 1.87
N ASP A 40 11.81 -27.42 1.67
CA ASP A 40 11.86 -25.98 1.68
C ASP A 40 11.07 -25.43 0.49
N ARG A 41 10.16 -24.51 0.79
CA ARG A 41 9.29 -23.85 -0.19
C ARG A 41 9.41 -22.33 -0.05
N GLN A 42 9.47 -21.63 -1.17
CA GLN A 42 9.27 -20.20 -1.18
C GLN A 42 7.77 -19.91 -0.94
N LEU A 43 7.47 -19.23 0.17
CA LEU A 43 6.11 -18.89 0.58
C LEU A 43 5.70 -17.50 0.08
N VAL A 44 6.67 -16.61 -0.02
CA VAL A 44 6.51 -15.24 -0.48
C VAL A 44 7.64 -14.89 -1.44
N ASP A 45 7.29 -14.29 -2.57
CA ASP A 45 8.22 -13.65 -3.49
C ASP A 45 8.11 -12.12 -3.40
N THR A 46 9.04 -11.41 -4.05
CA THR A 46 9.06 -9.96 -4.06
C THR A 46 8.39 -9.34 -5.29
N GLU A 47 7.94 -10.15 -6.24
CA GLU A 47 7.40 -9.68 -7.52
C GLU A 47 5.87 -9.73 -7.59
N THR A 48 5.26 -10.61 -6.78
CA THR A 48 3.81 -10.78 -6.74
C THR A 48 3.19 -9.88 -5.67
N PRO A 49 2.19 -9.04 -6.01
CA PRO A 49 1.53 -8.22 -5.00
C PRO A 49 0.74 -9.11 -4.03
N LEU A 50 0.95 -8.91 -2.73
CA LEU A 50 0.27 -9.66 -1.68
C LEU A 50 -1.09 -9.06 -1.32
N THR A 51 -1.21 -7.73 -1.39
CA THR A 51 -2.43 -7.01 -1.03
C THR A 51 -2.42 -5.59 -1.61
N THR A 52 -3.51 -4.86 -1.40
CA THR A 52 -3.64 -3.45 -1.79
C THR A 52 -4.15 -2.61 -0.64
N VAL A 53 -3.75 -1.32 -0.59
CA VAL A 53 -4.25 -0.33 0.37
C VAL A 53 -4.85 0.86 -0.38
N PRO A 54 -6.03 1.37 0.02
CA PRO A 54 -6.64 2.54 -0.61
C PRO A 54 -5.73 3.77 -0.61
N LEU A 55 -5.64 4.44 -1.76
CA LEU A 55 -4.85 5.66 -1.93
C LEU A 55 -5.77 6.88 -1.86
N THR A 56 -5.38 7.87 -1.07
CA THR A 56 -6.09 9.15 -0.97
C THR A 56 -5.31 10.28 -1.61
N LYS A 57 -6.00 11.34 -2.07
CA LYS A 57 -5.42 12.51 -2.76
C LYS A 57 -4.72 12.19 -4.09
N CYS A 58 -5.09 11.10 -4.73
CA CYS A 58 -4.73 10.75 -6.09
C CYS A 58 -6.03 10.50 -6.87
N ARG A 59 -6.14 11.00 -8.10
CA ARG A 59 -7.31 10.78 -8.97
C ARG A 59 -7.05 9.72 -10.02
N SER A 60 -5.78 9.51 -10.31
CA SER A 60 -5.35 8.56 -11.34
C SER A 60 -5.33 7.12 -10.84
N GLU A 61 -5.18 6.93 -9.53
CA GLU A 61 -5.07 5.61 -8.91
C GLU A 61 -5.84 5.55 -7.58
N GLU A 62 -6.57 4.45 -7.36
CA GLU A 62 -7.44 4.28 -6.19
C GLU A 62 -6.78 3.46 -5.08
N ALA A 63 -5.76 2.67 -5.40
CA ALA A 63 -5.06 1.80 -4.44
C ALA A 63 -3.57 1.67 -4.76
N VAL A 64 -2.80 1.36 -3.73
CA VAL A 64 -1.38 1.01 -3.80
C VAL A 64 -1.25 -0.50 -3.71
N GLU A 65 -0.54 -1.11 -4.65
CA GLU A 65 -0.15 -2.52 -4.59
C GLU A 65 1.05 -2.66 -3.66
N LEU A 66 0.97 -3.65 -2.76
CA LEU A 66 1.99 -3.94 -1.77
C LEU A 66 2.65 -5.29 -2.04
N TYR A 67 3.96 -5.26 -2.05
CA TYR A 67 4.86 -6.38 -2.29
C TYR A 67 5.68 -6.66 -1.05
N ALA A 68 6.17 -7.90 -0.89
CA ALA A 68 7.11 -8.19 0.16
C ALA A 68 8.46 -7.52 -0.14
N ALA A 69 9.08 -6.92 0.89
CA ALA A 69 10.42 -6.33 0.76
C ALA A 69 11.52 -7.39 0.58
N GLU A 70 11.28 -8.60 1.08
CA GLU A 70 12.20 -9.72 0.99
C GLU A 70 11.43 -11.04 0.82
N PRO A 71 12.04 -12.04 0.14
CA PRO A 71 11.41 -13.34 0.00
C PRO A 71 11.41 -14.09 1.34
N LEU A 72 10.38 -14.87 1.59
CA LEU A 72 10.28 -15.75 2.76
C LEU A 72 10.11 -17.18 2.32
N SER A 73 10.93 -18.07 2.88
CA SER A 73 10.81 -19.52 2.70
C SER A 73 10.41 -20.19 4.01
N GLY A 74 9.74 -21.32 3.91
CA GLY A 74 9.37 -22.17 5.02
C GLY A 74 9.46 -23.63 4.65
N TYR A 75 9.62 -24.48 5.66
CA TYR A 75 9.66 -25.93 5.49
C TYR A 75 8.26 -26.51 5.73
N GLY A 76 7.73 -27.23 4.78
CA GLY A 76 6.39 -27.80 4.88
C GLY A 76 6.04 -28.77 3.75
N HIS A 77 4.84 -29.35 3.86
CA HIS A 77 4.28 -30.24 2.86
C HIS A 77 3.85 -29.45 1.60
N ALA A 78 3.90 -30.10 0.44
CA ALA A 78 3.52 -29.46 -0.82
C ALA A 78 2.06 -28.95 -0.84
N GLU A 79 1.17 -29.59 -0.10
CA GLU A 79 -0.25 -29.27 -0.01
C GLU A 79 -0.60 -28.28 1.12
N ASP A 80 0.37 -27.91 1.98
CA ASP A 80 0.14 -26.99 3.08
C ASP A 80 -0.30 -25.64 2.55
N LYS A 81 -1.32 -25.06 3.19
CA LYS A 81 -1.94 -23.80 2.78
C LYS A 81 -1.18 -22.62 3.35
N VAL A 82 -0.73 -21.72 2.46
CA VAL A 82 -0.16 -20.43 2.85
C VAL A 82 -1.30 -19.43 3.10
N THR A 83 -1.28 -18.76 4.25
CA THR A 83 -2.21 -17.69 4.60
C THR A 83 -1.47 -16.50 5.16
N TYR A 84 -2.06 -15.30 5.03
CA TYR A 84 -1.45 -14.04 5.42
C TYR A 84 -2.35 -13.29 6.40
N SER A 85 -1.75 -12.64 7.38
CA SER A 85 -2.40 -11.63 8.22
C SER A 85 -1.68 -10.32 8.03
N PHE A 86 -2.43 -9.24 7.71
CA PHE A 86 -1.86 -7.96 7.35
C PHE A 86 -2.06 -6.93 8.45
N GLU A 87 -0.99 -6.22 8.81
CA GLU A 87 -1.03 -5.02 9.64
C GLU A 87 -0.81 -3.80 8.74
N LEU A 88 -1.91 -3.14 8.33
CA LEU A 88 -1.94 -2.09 7.34
C LEU A 88 -2.71 -0.86 7.84
N PRO A 89 -2.37 0.35 7.41
CA PRO A 89 -3.22 1.52 7.60
C PRO A 89 -4.50 1.39 6.76
N GLU A 90 -5.59 1.99 7.21
CA GLU A 90 -6.87 2.01 6.48
C GLU A 90 -6.74 2.68 5.09
N SER A 91 -5.86 3.66 4.96
CA SER A 91 -5.55 4.33 3.70
C SER A 91 -4.18 5.01 3.75
N VAL A 92 -3.60 5.23 2.59
CA VAL A 92 -2.32 5.93 2.42
C VAL A 92 -2.56 7.22 1.62
N SER A 93 -1.97 8.33 2.08
CA SER A 93 -2.02 9.60 1.32
C SER A 93 -1.00 9.56 0.17
N ALA A 94 -1.40 9.95 -1.03
CA ALA A 94 -0.50 10.09 -2.16
C ALA A 94 0.71 10.98 -1.82
N THR A 95 1.83 10.77 -2.52
CA THR A 95 3.21 11.16 -2.21
C THR A 95 3.92 10.04 -1.42
N VAL A 96 3.75 8.82 -1.91
CA VAL A 96 4.48 7.64 -1.45
C VAL A 96 5.66 7.43 -2.38
N LYS A 97 6.84 7.26 -1.82
CA LYS A 97 8.05 6.95 -2.58
C LYS A 97 8.10 5.46 -2.91
N SER A 98 8.80 5.10 -3.99
CA SER A 98 9.22 3.72 -4.22
C SER A 98 9.94 3.16 -3.01
N ASP A 99 9.72 1.88 -2.72
CA ASP A 99 10.31 1.12 -1.61
C ASP A 99 9.96 1.64 -0.20
N ALA A 100 8.94 2.50 -0.11
CA ALA A 100 8.42 2.91 1.19
C ALA A 100 7.72 1.73 1.89
N VAL A 101 8.08 1.46 3.14
CA VAL A 101 7.41 0.47 3.98
C VAL A 101 6.06 1.03 4.42
N LEU A 102 4.97 0.33 4.08
CA LEU A 102 3.60 0.76 4.35
C LEU A 102 2.86 -0.15 5.33
N GLY A 103 3.46 -1.28 5.69
CA GLY A 103 2.89 -2.23 6.62
C GLY A 103 3.72 -3.49 6.78
N GLU A 104 3.13 -4.49 7.41
CA GLU A 104 3.74 -5.79 7.67
C GLU A 104 2.74 -6.90 7.35
N ALA A 105 3.23 -8.03 6.84
CA ALA A 105 2.46 -9.25 6.69
C ALA A 105 3.06 -10.35 7.55
N THR A 106 2.24 -11.02 8.36
CA THR A 106 2.59 -12.25 9.05
C THR A 106 2.17 -13.43 8.17
N VAL A 107 3.10 -14.32 7.88
CA VAL A 107 2.93 -15.47 6.97
C VAL A 107 2.73 -16.73 7.79
N TYR A 108 1.69 -17.47 7.47
CA TYR A 108 1.33 -18.73 8.10
C TYR A 108 1.37 -19.85 7.08
N LEU A 109 1.90 -21.00 7.49
CA LEU A 109 1.87 -22.24 6.75
C LEU A 109 1.02 -23.25 7.57
N ASP A 110 -0.10 -23.67 7.02
CA ASP A 110 -1.11 -24.52 7.67
C ASP A 110 -1.51 -24.07 9.10
N GLY A 111 -1.61 -22.73 9.27
CA GLY A 111 -1.97 -22.09 10.54
C GLY A 111 -0.82 -21.85 11.53
N TYR A 112 0.38 -22.29 11.23
CA TYR A 112 1.59 -22.00 12.02
C TYR A 112 2.33 -20.78 11.47
N GLU A 113 2.67 -19.84 12.35
CA GLU A 113 3.46 -18.66 11.97
C GLU A 113 4.87 -19.08 11.54
N VAL A 114 5.23 -18.72 10.32
CA VAL A 114 6.58 -18.97 9.75
C VAL A 114 7.47 -17.74 9.92
N GLY A 115 6.90 -16.56 9.75
CA GLY A 115 7.65 -15.31 9.86
C GLY A 115 6.85 -14.10 9.43
N LYS A 116 7.51 -12.94 9.45
CA LYS A 116 6.94 -11.66 9.06
C LYS A 116 7.77 -11.02 7.97
N VAL A 117 7.10 -10.32 7.05
CA VAL A 117 7.73 -9.57 5.96
C VAL A 117 7.20 -8.16 5.93
N SER A 118 8.08 -7.18 5.73
CA SER A 118 7.69 -5.80 5.50
C SER A 118 7.04 -5.65 4.13
N LEU A 119 6.01 -4.82 4.05
CA LEU A 119 5.29 -4.55 2.81
C LEU A 119 5.71 -3.20 2.23
N VAL A 120 6.13 -3.22 0.98
CA VAL A 120 6.64 -2.06 0.25
C VAL A 120 5.87 -1.87 -1.06
N THR A 121 5.96 -0.68 -1.62
CA THR A 121 5.47 -0.41 -2.98
C THR A 121 6.65 -0.26 -3.93
N HIS A 122 6.57 -0.83 -5.11
CA HIS A 122 7.60 -0.70 -6.16
C HIS A 122 7.44 0.56 -7.02
N ARG A 123 6.35 1.30 -6.84
CA ARG A 123 6.04 2.51 -7.61
C ARG A 123 5.97 3.74 -6.73
N GLU A 124 6.32 4.88 -7.30
CA GLU A 124 6.09 6.17 -6.68
C GLU A 124 4.68 6.67 -7.02
N TYR A 125 3.95 7.14 -6.00
CA TYR A 125 2.63 7.74 -6.13
C TYR A 125 2.70 9.22 -5.78
N VAL A 126 2.28 10.07 -6.70
CA VAL A 126 2.32 11.53 -6.55
C VAL A 126 0.91 12.09 -6.37
N SER A 127 0.75 13.01 -5.43
CA SER A 127 -0.54 13.66 -5.19
C SER A 127 -0.89 14.68 -6.27
N ASP A 128 -2.02 14.47 -6.94
CA ASP A 128 -2.60 15.42 -7.90
C ASP A 128 -3.23 16.63 -7.19
N PHE A 129 -3.51 16.52 -5.91
CA PHE A 129 -4.18 17.55 -5.11
C PHE A 129 -3.40 18.88 -5.04
N ARG A 130 -2.07 18.84 -5.04
CA ARG A 130 -1.25 20.06 -5.04
C ARG A 130 -1.35 20.85 -6.33
N THR A 131 -1.51 20.17 -7.45
CA THR A 131 -1.67 20.80 -8.77
C THR A 131 -3.03 21.49 -8.86
N ASP A 132 -4.08 20.83 -8.40
CA ASP A 132 -5.45 21.37 -8.36
C ASP A 132 -5.57 22.57 -7.43
N LEU A 133 -4.94 22.53 -6.25
CA LEU A 133 -4.97 23.64 -5.31
C LEU A 133 -4.29 24.89 -5.87
N LYS A 134 -3.16 24.74 -6.56
CA LYS A 134 -2.45 25.85 -7.22
C LYS A 134 -3.29 26.44 -8.36
N SER A 135 -3.91 25.60 -9.18
CA SER A 135 -4.77 26.06 -10.28
C SER A 135 -6.03 26.75 -9.77
N THR A 136 -6.65 26.23 -8.71
CA THR A 136 -7.83 26.84 -8.06
C THR A 136 -7.49 28.19 -7.42
N LEU A 137 -6.37 28.31 -6.73
CA LEU A 137 -5.88 29.58 -6.16
C LEU A 137 -5.57 30.58 -7.26
N PHE A 138 -4.98 30.16 -8.38
CA PHE A 138 -4.70 31.02 -9.51
C PHE A 138 -6.01 31.54 -10.15
N LEU A 139 -7.00 30.69 -10.34
CA LEU A 139 -8.33 31.07 -10.86
C LEU A 139 -9.05 32.06 -9.92
N MET A 140 -9.00 31.80 -8.61
CA MET A 140 -9.56 32.73 -7.61
C MET A 140 -8.87 34.11 -7.62
N ALA A 141 -7.54 34.11 -7.70
CA ALA A 141 -6.79 35.37 -7.81
C ALA A 141 -7.11 36.12 -9.09
N ALA A 142 -7.23 35.45 -10.24
CA ALA A 142 -7.63 36.04 -11.50
C ALA A 142 -9.06 36.62 -11.44
N LEU A 143 -9.99 35.92 -10.81
CA LEU A 143 -11.36 36.38 -10.61
C LEU A 143 -11.40 37.68 -9.77
N VAL A 144 -10.65 37.74 -8.67
CA VAL A 144 -10.55 38.93 -7.81
C VAL A 144 -9.97 40.12 -8.59
N LEU A 145 -8.94 39.89 -9.42
CA LEU A 145 -8.37 40.95 -10.25
C LEU A 145 -9.37 41.50 -11.29
N ILE A 146 -10.16 40.60 -11.92
CA ILE A 146 -11.20 41.00 -12.88
C ILE A 146 -12.28 41.84 -12.18
N LEU A 147 -12.74 41.43 -11.00
CA LEU A 147 -13.73 42.17 -10.22
C LEU A 147 -13.20 43.57 -9.77
N ALA A 148 -11.93 43.64 -9.36
CA ALA A 148 -11.27 44.87 -9.00
C ALA A 148 -11.16 45.83 -10.21
N ALA A 149 -10.79 45.29 -11.39
CA ALA A 149 -10.74 46.10 -12.64
C ALA A 149 -12.12 46.60 -13.06
N LEU A 150 -13.17 45.79 -12.99
CA LEU A 150 -14.54 46.18 -13.25
C LEU A 150 -15.01 47.27 -12.27
N SER A 151 -14.70 47.15 -10.98
CA SER A 151 -15.00 48.14 -9.96
C SER A 151 -14.29 49.47 -10.22
N PHE A 152 -13.02 49.41 -10.64
CA PHE A 152 -12.26 50.60 -11.02
C PHE A 152 -12.85 51.28 -12.25
N VAL A 153 -13.23 50.55 -13.29
CA VAL A 153 -13.87 51.12 -14.49
C VAL A 153 -15.20 51.77 -14.13
N THR A 154 -16.04 51.18 -13.30
CA THR A 154 -17.30 51.79 -12.86
C THR A 154 -17.08 53.06 -12.02
N MET A 155 -16.04 53.08 -11.20
CA MET A 155 -15.67 54.24 -10.41
C MET A 155 -15.19 55.39 -11.29
N VAL A 156 -14.37 55.13 -12.32
CA VAL A 156 -13.89 56.15 -13.28
C VAL A 156 -15.02 56.62 -14.18
N ALA A 157 -15.88 55.74 -14.67
CA ALA A 157 -17.04 56.08 -15.51
C ALA A 157 -18.12 56.88 -14.72
N GLY A 158 -18.32 56.57 -13.43
CA GLY A 158 -19.27 57.25 -12.56
C GLY A 158 -18.78 58.61 -12.06
N GLY A 159 -17.46 58.88 -12.05
CA GLY A 159 -16.86 60.15 -11.64
C GLY A 159 -17.04 61.31 -12.64
N GLY A 160 -17.54 61.03 -13.85
CA GLY A 160 -17.73 62.03 -14.91
C GLY A 160 -19.02 62.84 -14.86
N SER A 161 -19.98 62.62 -13.95
CA SER A 161 -21.33 63.21 -14.01
C SER A 161 -21.70 64.19 -12.88
N LEU A 162 -20.76 64.64 -12.06
CA LEU A 162 -21.09 65.43 -10.90
C LEU A 162 -20.65 66.94 -10.98
N ASN A 163 -20.47 67.57 -12.16
CA ASN A 163 -20.00 68.95 -12.19
C ASN A 163 -20.70 69.85 -13.23
N LEU A 164 -22.01 69.75 -13.41
CA LEU A 164 -22.75 70.71 -14.30
C LEU A 164 -24.00 71.32 -13.71
N ASN A 165 -24.06 71.58 -12.42
CA ASN A 165 -25.22 72.46 -11.94
C ASN A 165 -24.87 73.34 -10.79
N ARG A 166 -23.88 74.22 -11.00
CA ARG A 166 -23.61 75.28 -10.04
C ARG A 166 -23.21 76.57 -10.74
N LYS A 167 -24.14 77.13 -11.55
CA LYS A 167 -24.09 78.58 -11.95
C LYS A 167 -25.47 79.04 -12.44
N HIS A 168 -26.31 79.51 -11.58
CA HIS A 168 -27.21 80.66 -11.86
C HIS A 168 -27.96 81.02 -10.60
N ARG A 169 -27.35 81.81 -9.79
CA ARG A 169 -28.11 82.74 -8.92
C ARG A 169 -27.28 83.98 -8.66
N THR A 170 -27.30 84.84 -9.64
CA THR A 170 -26.85 86.22 -9.44
C THR A 170 -28.01 87.15 -9.62
N ARG A 171 -28.19 88.02 -8.60
CA ARG A 171 -28.68 89.41 -8.62
C ARG A 171 -30.10 89.67 -9.11
N ARG A 172 -30.94 90.09 -8.18
CA ARG A 172 -31.61 91.38 -8.24
C ARG A 172 -32.06 91.74 -6.83
N ARG A 173 -31.45 92.95 -6.45
CA ARG A 173 -31.93 94.04 -5.57
C ARG A 173 -32.41 93.69 -4.17
#